data_9e9072790209627d88f124d36048d180
#
_entry.id   9e9072790209627d88f124d36048d180
#
_cell.length_a   1.000
_cell.length_b   1.000
_cell.length_c   1.000
_cell.angle_alpha   90.00
_cell.angle_beta   90.00
_cell.angle_gamma   90.00
#
_symmetry.space_group_name_H-M   'P 1'
#
loop_
_entity.id
_entity.type
_entity.pdbx_description
1 polymer ?
#
loop_
_entity_poly.entity_id
_entity_poly.type
_entity_poly.pdbx_seq_one_letter_code
_entity_poly.pdbx_strand_id
1 'polypeptide(L)'
;VIKIKPDKKDIVPSVVHVDGSCRVQIVSEKTNLLFYKLINKFYDLTGVPILLNTSFNENEPIVCNIQEAYNCFYRTDMDILVLNNFILLKK
;
A
#
# COMPACT_ATOMS: atom_id res chain seq x y z
N VAL A 1 -6.23 -12.76 10.39
CA VAL A 1 -7.13 -11.68 10.85
C VAL A 1 -6.93 -11.45 12.34
N ILE A 2 -6.67 -10.22 12.72
CA ILE A 2 -6.48 -9.83 14.11
C ILE A 2 -7.37 -8.63 14.44
N LYS A 3 -7.56 -8.38 15.74
CA LYS A 3 -8.31 -7.20 16.20
C LYS A 3 -7.35 -6.01 16.35
N ILE A 4 -7.79 -4.83 15.93
CA ILE A 4 -7.07 -3.58 16.15
C ILE A 4 -7.35 -3.11 17.56
N LYS A 5 -6.32 -2.59 18.24
CA LYS A 5 -6.50 -1.98 19.57
C LYS A 5 -7.47 -0.80 19.45
N PRO A 6 -8.45 -0.67 20.37
CA PRO A 6 -9.46 0.38 20.27
C PRO A 6 -8.90 1.80 20.13
N ASP A 7 -7.79 2.10 20.82
CA ASP A 7 -7.15 3.41 20.78
C ASP A 7 -6.42 3.70 19.47
N LYS A 8 -6.27 2.69 18.58
CA LYS A 8 -5.58 2.85 17.29
C LYS A 8 -6.52 2.90 16.09
N LYS A 9 -7.80 2.57 16.27
CA LYS A 9 -8.75 2.51 15.15
C LYS A 9 -8.87 3.84 14.41
N ASP A 10 -8.87 4.95 15.13
CA ASP A 10 -9.01 6.27 14.54
C ASP A 10 -7.74 6.74 13.83
N ILE A 11 -6.59 6.14 14.17
CA ILE A 11 -5.32 6.47 13.54
C ILE A 11 -5.18 5.78 12.18
N VAL A 12 -5.76 4.57 12.04
CA VAL A 12 -5.63 3.76 10.83
C VAL A 12 -6.98 3.26 10.32
N PRO A 13 -7.97 4.14 10.13
CA PRO A 13 -9.34 3.71 9.81
C PRO A 13 -9.44 2.93 8.49
N SER A 14 -8.59 3.25 7.52
CA SER A 14 -8.66 2.62 6.19
C SER A 14 -8.31 1.14 6.19
N VAL A 15 -7.62 0.65 7.21
CA VAL A 15 -7.22 -0.76 7.28
C VAL A 15 -8.10 -1.57 8.23
N VAL A 16 -9.12 -0.95 8.83
CA VAL A 16 -9.98 -1.59 9.84
C VAL A 16 -11.29 -2.02 9.20
N HIS A 17 -11.66 -3.30 9.37
CA HIS A 17 -12.96 -3.80 8.97
C HIS A 17 -14.06 -3.30 9.92
N VAL A 18 -15.31 -3.46 9.50
CA VAL A 18 -16.47 -3.00 10.28
C VAL A 18 -16.48 -3.58 11.70
N ASP A 19 -16.01 -4.82 11.86
CA ASP A 19 -15.96 -5.50 13.16
C ASP A 19 -14.72 -5.17 14.00
N GLY A 20 -13.88 -4.24 13.54
CA GLY A 20 -12.67 -3.82 14.25
C GLY A 20 -11.47 -4.72 14.00
N SER A 21 -11.55 -5.66 13.07
CA SER A 21 -10.44 -6.53 12.70
C SER A 21 -9.69 -6.02 11.47
N CYS A 22 -8.54 -6.62 11.19
CA CYS A 22 -7.79 -6.37 9.98
C CYS A 22 -6.99 -7.60 9.56
N ARG A 23 -6.52 -7.61 8.33
CA ARG A 23 -5.53 -8.58 7.85
C ARG A 23 -4.16 -7.93 7.88
N VAL A 24 -3.17 -8.64 8.41
CA VAL A 24 -1.84 -8.11 8.63
C VAL A 24 -0.82 -8.85 7.79
N GLN A 25 0.06 -8.11 7.14
CA GLN A 25 1.27 -8.62 6.52
C GLN A 25 2.45 -7.96 7.23
N ILE A 26 3.40 -8.77 7.71
CA ILE A 26 4.57 -8.27 8.40
C ILE A 26 5.70 -8.10 7.39
N VAL A 27 6.27 -6.90 7.36
CA VAL A 27 7.38 -6.57 6.47
C VAL A 27 8.64 -6.40 7.32
N SER A 28 9.69 -7.13 6.99
CA SER A 28 10.97 -7.07 7.70
C SER A 28 12.10 -6.71 6.75
N GLU A 29 13.22 -6.24 7.31
CA GLU A 29 14.43 -5.96 6.53
C GLU A 29 14.92 -7.19 5.76
N LYS A 30 14.72 -8.39 6.33
CA LYS A 30 15.20 -9.64 5.74
C LYS A 30 14.35 -10.11 4.57
N THR A 31 13.04 -9.83 4.59
CA THR A 31 12.12 -10.33 3.57
C THR A 31 11.90 -9.35 2.43
N ASN A 32 11.87 -8.05 2.72
CA ASN A 32 11.67 -7.02 1.69
C ASN A 32 12.23 -5.70 2.21
N LEU A 33 13.53 -5.50 2.00
CA LEU A 33 14.23 -4.32 2.51
C LEU A 33 13.68 -3.02 1.92
N LEU A 34 13.38 -2.98 0.64
CA LEU A 34 12.90 -1.76 -0.01
C LEU A 34 11.53 -1.34 0.54
N PHE A 35 10.61 -2.28 0.67
CA PHE A 35 9.29 -2.00 1.22
C PHE A 35 9.36 -1.65 2.71
N TYR A 36 10.23 -2.30 3.44
CA TYR A 36 10.50 -1.97 4.84
C TYR A 36 10.95 -0.52 4.98
N LYS A 37 11.89 -0.08 4.15
CA LYS A 37 12.37 1.30 4.16
C LYS A 37 11.27 2.28 3.79
N LEU A 38 10.41 1.93 2.85
CA LEU A 38 9.28 2.77 2.45
C LEU A 38 8.32 2.99 3.62
N ILE A 39 7.97 1.94 4.34
CA ILE A 39 7.07 2.04 5.49
C ILE A 39 7.70 2.88 6.60
N ASN A 40 9.00 2.68 6.87
CA ASN A 40 9.71 3.49 7.86
C ASN A 40 9.73 4.96 7.49
N LYS A 41 9.93 5.28 6.22
CA LYS A 41 9.93 6.67 5.76
C LYS A 41 8.55 7.29 5.89
N PHE A 42 7.52 6.54 5.57
CA PHE A 42 6.14 6.98 5.75
C PHE A 42 5.85 7.25 7.24
N TYR A 43 6.31 6.36 8.12
CA TYR A 43 6.19 6.55 9.55
C TYR A 43 6.89 7.83 10.02
N ASP A 44 8.11 8.08 9.54
CA ASP A 44 8.86 9.29 9.89
C ASP A 44 8.12 10.56 9.49
N LEU A 45 7.44 10.52 8.34
CA LEU A 45 6.75 11.69 7.80
C LEU A 45 5.35 11.90 8.39
N THR A 46 4.67 10.84 8.80
CA THR A 46 3.25 10.90 9.17
C THR A 46 2.96 10.46 10.59
N GLY A 47 3.88 9.75 11.25
CA GLY A 47 3.62 9.11 12.54
C GLY A 47 2.80 7.83 12.44
N VAL A 48 2.50 7.35 11.24
CA VAL A 48 1.71 6.13 11.01
C VAL A 48 2.60 5.04 10.43
N PRO A 49 2.82 3.91 11.15
CA PRO A 49 3.75 2.86 10.73
C PRO A 49 3.09 1.76 9.89
N ILE A 50 2.06 2.07 9.13
CA ILE A 50 1.26 1.09 8.39
C ILE A 50 0.89 1.67 7.04
N LEU A 51 0.86 0.81 6.01
CA LEU A 51 0.32 1.12 4.69
C LEU A 51 -0.82 0.17 4.36
N LEU A 52 -1.84 0.66 3.66
CA LEU A 52 -2.88 -0.18 3.10
C LEU A 52 -2.35 -0.82 1.83
N ASN A 53 -2.38 -2.15 1.78
CA ASN A 53 -1.95 -2.91 0.62
C ASN A 53 -3.15 -3.49 -0.10
N THR A 54 -3.14 -3.43 -1.42
CA THR A 54 -4.21 -3.96 -2.25
C THR A 54 -3.61 -4.52 -3.55
N SER A 55 -4.43 -5.19 -4.35
CA SER A 55 -4.00 -5.70 -5.65
C SER A 55 -3.79 -4.55 -6.63
N PHE A 56 -2.80 -4.71 -7.51
CA PHE A 56 -2.58 -3.77 -8.59
C PHE A 56 -3.35 -4.24 -9.82
N ASN A 57 -4.61 -3.89 -9.87
CA ASN A 57 -5.49 -4.14 -11.01
C ASN A 57 -6.77 -3.32 -10.83
N GLU A 58 -7.59 -3.26 -11.87
CA GLU A 58 -8.94 -2.70 -11.78
C GLU A 58 -9.95 -3.84 -11.87
N ASN A 59 -10.36 -4.22 -13.08
CA ASN A 59 -11.28 -5.33 -13.31
C ASN A 59 -10.61 -6.51 -14.02
N GLU A 60 -9.37 -6.32 -14.47
CA GLU A 60 -8.55 -7.34 -15.13
C GLU A 60 -7.72 -8.10 -14.09
N PRO A 61 -7.00 -9.17 -14.50
CA PRO A 61 -6.04 -9.85 -13.64
C PRO A 61 -4.94 -8.91 -13.14
N ILE A 62 -4.30 -9.29 -12.02
CA ILE A 62 -3.20 -8.50 -11.44
C ILE A 62 -2.12 -8.25 -12.49
N VAL A 63 -1.60 -7.01 -12.53
CA VAL A 63 -0.58 -6.63 -13.50
C VAL A 63 0.70 -7.44 -13.33
N CYS A 64 1.26 -7.86 -14.44
CA CYS A 64 2.45 -8.73 -14.50
C CYS A 64 3.63 -8.10 -15.22
N ASN A 65 3.43 -7.00 -15.95
CA ASN A 65 4.50 -6.36 -16.70
C ASN A 65 4.32 -4.85 -16.73
N ILE A 66 5.32 -4.15 -17.26
CA ILE A 66 5.35 -2.68 -17.28
C ILE A 66 4.20 -2.10 -18.11
N GLN A 67 3.88 -2.70 -19.25
CA GLN A 67 2.80 -2.20 -20.09
C GLN A 67 1.45 -2.29 -19.38
N GLU A 68 1.19 -3.40 -18.71
CA GLU A 68 -0.05 -3.58 -17.95
C GLU A 68 -0.12 -2.62 -16.78
N ALA A 69 1.00 -2.40 -16.09
CA ALA A 69 1.08 -1.44 -14.97
C ALA A 69 0.76 -0.02 -15.47
N TYR A 70 1.36 0.38 -16.59
CA TYR A 70 1.12 1.70 -17.17
C TYR A 70 -0.35 1.85 -17.60
N ASN A 71 -0.92 0.85 -18.24
CA ASN A 71 -2.31 0.92 -18.70
C ASN A 71 -3.28 1.02 -17.52
N CYS A 72 -3.07 0.24 -16.46
CA CYS A 72 -3.89 0.31 -15.27
C CYS A 72 -3.77 1.66 -14.58
N PHE A 73 -2.54 2.16 -14.45
CA PHE A 73 -2.29 3.47 -13.88
C PHE A 73 -2.99 4.59 -14.66
N TYR A 74 -2.89 4.53 -15.98
CA TYR A 74 -3.47 5.56 -16.85
C TYR A 74 -5.00 5.59 -16.78
N ARG A 75 -5.65 4.41 -16.69
CA ARG A 75 -7.10 4.31 -16.67
C ARG A 75 -7.75 4.61 -15.33
N THR A 76 -7.00 4.49 -14.23
CA THR A 76 -7.53 4.61 -12.88
C THR A 76 -7.18 5.97 -12.27
N ASP A 77 -7.68 6.22 -11.07
CA ASP A 77 -7.41 7.45 -10.33
C ASP A 77 -6.14 7.38 -9.49
N MET A 78 -5.25 6.45 -9.77
CA MET A 78 -3.96 6.38 -9.08
C MET A 78 -3.17 7.66 -9.33
N ASP A 79 -2.51 8.15 -8.30
CA ASP A 79 -1.77 9.41 -8.36
C ASP A 79 -0.35 9.22 -8.87
N ILE A 80 0.30 8.14 -8.47
CA ILE A 80 1.71 7.91 -8.70
C ILE A 80 1.93 6.45 -9.08
N LEU A 81 2.77 6.22 -10.10
CA LEU A 81 3.26 4.88 -10.44
C LEU A 81 4.77 4.85 -10.21
N VAL A 82 5.23 3.90 -9.41
CA VAL A 82 6.65 3.69 -9.15
C VAL A 82 7.10 2.40 -9.82
N LEU A 83 8.12 2.49 -10.67
CA LEU A 83 8.72 1.35 -11.37
C LEU A 83 10.24 1.41 -11.12
N ASN A 84 10.72 0.59 -10.21
CA ASN A 84 12.14 0.60 -9.78
C ASN A 84 12.58 2.02 -9.39
N ASN A 85 13.40 2.66 -10.19
CA ASN A 85 13.93 4.01 -9.94
C ASN A 85 13.16 5.10 -10.68
N PHE A 86 12.07 4.76 -11.35
CA PHE A 86 11.26 5.71 -12.11
C PHE A 86 9.96 6.00 -11.40
N ILE A 87 9.54 7.25 -11.43
CA ILE A 87 8.28 7.71 -10.87
C ILE A 87 7.49 8.42 -11.97
N LEU A 88 6.24 8.00 -12.17
CA LEU A 88 5.31 8.63 -13.09
C LEU A 88 4.22 9.32 -12.29
N LEU A 89 3.98 10.58 -12.63
CA LEU A 89 2.94 11.39 -12.00
C LEU A 89 1.85 11.68 -13.03
N LYS A 90 0.61 11.68 -12.60
CA LYS A 90 -0.49 12.19 -13.42
C LYS A 90 -0.53 13.70 -13.33
N LYS A 91 -0.83 14.30 -14.45
CA LYS A 91 -1.02 15.74 -14.51
C LYS A 91 -2.46 16.11 -14.16
#